data_aa690025e3476934046fdcc522eaf9a5
#
_entry.id   aa690025e3476934046fdcc522eaf9a5
#
_cell.length_a   1.000
_cell.length_b   1.000
_cell.length_c   1.000
_cell.angle_alpha   90.00
_cell.angle_beta   90.00
_cell.angle_gamma   90.00
#
_symmetry.space_group_name_H-M   'P 1'
#
loop_
_entity.id
_entity.type
_entity.pdbx_description
1 polymer ?
#
loop_
_entity_poly.entity_id
_entity_poly.type
_entity_poly.pdbx_seq_one_letter_code
_entity_poly.pdbx_strand_id
1 'polypeptide(L)'
;EPEVLAEALRDVVERALPYWTDAIVPDLRTGRVVLVAAHGNSIRALLKHIDGISDEAIAGLEIPNGVPLRYDLDEATLEPVGRAYLDPAEAERQIAVAGLVGR
;
A
#
# COMPACT_ATOMS: atom_id res chain seq x y z
N GLU A 1 10.06 6.54 16.09
CA GLU A 1 10.91 5.39 16.26
C GLU A 1 10.53 4.21 15.39
N PRO A 2 11.48 3.54 14.75
CA PRO A 2 11.17 2.41 13.86
C PRO A 2 10.41 1.27 14.55
N GLU A 3 10.73 0.98 15.80
CA GLU A 3 10.09 -0.10 16.55
C GLU A 3 8.62 0.20 16.83
N VAL A 4 8.33 1.44 17.22
CA VAL A 4 6.96 1.88 17.48
C VAL A 4 6.15 1.88 16.19
N LEU A 5 6.74 2.33 15.09
CA LEU A 5 6.09 2.33 13.79
C LEU A 5 5.79 0.88 13.33
N ALA A 6 6.73 -0.04 13.52
CA ALA A 6 6.53 -1.44 13.14
C ALA A 6 5.39 -2.08 13.95
N GLU A 7 5.29 -1.79 15.25
CA GLU A 7 4.19 -2.28 16.08
C GLU A 7 2.85 -1.71 15.64
N ALA A 8 2.80 -0.39 15.37
CA ALA A 8 1.58 0.25 14.89
C ALA A 8 1.14 -0.31 13.54
N LEU A 9 2.08 -0.56 12.63
CA LEU A 9 1.78 -1.17 11.34
C LEU A 9 1.27 -2.59 11.48
N ARG A 10 1.81 -3.38 12.39
CA ARG A 10 1.31 -4.73 12.65
C ARG A 10 -0.14 -4.72 13.10
N ASP A 11 -0.50 -3.81 14.00
CA ASP A 11 -1.88 -3.66 14.44
C ASP A 11 -2.80 -3.28 13.28
N VAL A 12 -2.36 -2.38 12.42
CA VAL A 12 -3.13 -1.98 11.24
C VAL A 12 -3.27 -3.14 10.26
N VAL A 13 -2.22 -3.91 10.04
CA VAL A 13 -2.27 -5.10 9.17
C VAL A 13 -3.30 -6.09 9.71
N GLU A 14 -3.29 -6.38 11.00
CA GLU A 14 -4.24 -7.31 11.61
C GLU A 14 -5.69 -6.86 11.42
N ARG A 15 -5.95 -5.56 11.46
CA ARG A 15 -7.29 -5.02 11.24
C ARG A 15 -7.65 -4.95 9.76
N ALA A 16 -6.68 -4.70 8.89
CA ALA A 16 -6.92 -4.53 7.47
C ALA A 16 -7.10 -5.86 6.73
N LEU A 17 -6.44 -6.93 7.18
CA LEU A 17 -6.49 -8.22 6.49
C LEU A 17 -7.90 -8.81 6.39
N PRO A 18 -8.73 -8.80 7.44
CA PRO A 18 -10.11 -9.28 7.28
C PRO A 18 -10.90 -8.49 6.24
N TYR A 19 -10.69 -7.17 6.19
CA TYR A 19 -11.36 -6.34 5.20
C TYR A 19 -10.88 -6.68 3.78
N TRP A 20 -9.58 -6.89 3.60
CA TRP A 20 -9.04 -7.34 2.33
C TRP A 20 -9.69 -8.64 1.89
N THR A 21 -9.70 -9.64 2.76
CA THR A 21 -10.22 -10.98 2.46
C THR A 21 -11.72 -10.98 2.23
N ASP A 22 -12.47 -10.25 3.05
CA ASP A 22 -13.92 -10.36 3.09
C ASP A 22 -14.64 -9.38 2.17
N ALA A 23 -14.02 -8.25 1.85
CA ALA A 23 -14.64 -7.19 1.05
C ALA A 23 -13.93 -6.93 -0.27
N ILE A 24 -12.60 -6.77 -0.24
CA ILE A 24 -11.85 -6.37 -1.44
C ILE A 24 -11.67 -7.54 -2.40
N VAL A 25 -11.22 -8.69 -1.90
CA VAL A 25 -10.95 -9.86 -2.74
C VAL A 25 -12.20 -10.33 -3.48
N PRO A 26 -13.38 -10.45 -2.84
CA PRO A 26 -14.57 -10.83 -3.58
C PRO A 26 -14.92 -9.90 -4.75
N ASP A 27 -14.76 -8.58 -4.55
CA ASP A 27 -15.01 -7.62 -5.62
C ASP A 27 -14.00 -7.75 -6.76
N LEU A 28 -12.72 -7.96 -6.43
CA LEU A 28 -11.69 -8.19 -7.43
C LEU A 28 -11.97 -9.45 -8.25
N ARG A 29 -12.42 -10.51 -7.61
CA ARG A 29 -12.71 -11.78 -8.29
C ARG A 29 -13.91 -11.70 -9.23
N THR A 30 -14.77 -10.69 -9.06
CA THR A 30 -15.87 -10.44 -10.01
C THR A 30 -15.43 -9.61 -11.22
N GLY A 31 -14.15 -9.28 -11.34
CA GLY A 31 -13.60 -8.47 -12.42
C GLY A 31 -13.75 -6.98 -12.23
N ARG A 32 -14.09 -6.54 -11.02
CA ARG A 32 -14.24 -5.11 -10.73
C ARG A 32 -12.91 -4.44 -10.47
N VAL A 33 -12.86 -3.16 -10.77
CA VAL A 33 -11.78 -2.28 -10.33
C VAL A 33 -12.16 -1.76 -8.96
N VAL A 34 -11.29 -1.97 -7.96
CA VAL A 34 -11.56 -1.55 -6.58
C VAL A 34 -10.71 -0.32 -6.27
N LEU A 35 -11.37 0.76 -5.86
CA LEU A 35 -10.70 1.97 -5.40
C LEU A 35 -10.65 1.96 -3.86
N VAL A 36 -9.44 2.06 -3.32
CA VAL A 36 -9.24 2.13 -1.86
C VAL A 36 -8.78 3.54 -1.52
N ALA A 37 -9.60 4.24 -0.74
CA ALA A 37 -9.27 5.56 -0.21
C ALA A 37 -9.01 5.42 1.29
N ALA A 38 -7.78 5.66 1.72
CA ALA A 38 -7.39 5.40 3.11
C ALA A 38 -6.18 6.27 3.50
N HIS A 39 -5.88 6.30 4.78
CA HIS A 39 -4.67 6.95 5.30
C HIS A 39 -3.42 6.15 4.96
N GLY A 40 -2.26 6.80 5.02
CA GLY A 40 -0.98 6.21 4.66
C GLY A 40 -0.67 4.89 5.37
N ASN A 41 -0.97 4.78 6.66
CA ASN A 41 -0.70 3.54 7.39
C ASN A 41 -1.59 2.39 6.94
N SER A 42 -2.85 2.66 6.62
CA SER A 42 -3.76 1.64 6.08
C SER A 42 -3.30 1.19 4.70
N ILE A 43 -2.85 2.13 3.87
CA ILE A 43 -2.31 1.82 2.55
C ILE A 43 -1.02 0.99 2.70
N ARG A 44 -0.12 1.37 3.59
CA ARG A 44 1.10 0.60 3.86
C ARG A 44 0.78 -0.83 4.27
N ALA A 45 -0.23 -1.01 5.12
CA ALA A 45 -0.64 -2.36 5.55
C ALA A 45 -1.11 -3.21 4.36
N LEU A 46 -1.90 -2.63 3.47
CA LEU A 46 -2.36 -3.33 2.27
C LEU A 46 -1.20 -3.65 1.33
N LEU A 47 -0.29 -2.69 1.10
CA LEU A 47 0.86 -2.90 0.24
C LEU A 47 1.79 -3.96 0.81
N LYS A 48 2.00 -3.96 2.13
CA LYS A 48 2.79 -4.98 2.80
C LYS A 48 2.23 -6.36 2.54
N HIS A 49 0.93 -6.52 2.61
CA HIS A 49 0.28 -7.79 2.35
C HIS A 49 0.34 -8.19 0.87
N ILE A 50 0.01 -7.26 -0.03
CA ILE A 50 -0.07 -7.53 -1.47
C ILE A 50 1.31 -7.85 -2.05
N ASP A 51 2.33 -7.08 -1.69
CA ASP A 51 3.69 -7.19 -2.24
C ASP A 51 4.64 -8.02 -1.38
N GLY A 52 4.21 -8.47 -0.20
CA GLY A 52 5.08 -9.23 0.68
C GLY A 52 6.27 -8.43 1.21
N ILE A 53 6.06 -7.15 1.48
CA ILE A 53 7.13 -6.25 1.92
C ILE A 53 7.50 -6.54 3.38
N SER A 54 8.80 -6.56 3.69
CA SER A 54 9.27 -6.79 5.06
C SER A 54 8.92 -5.62 5.99
N ASP A 55 8.97 -5.87 7.30
CA ASP A 55 8.73 -4.83 8.31
C ASP A 55 9.71 -3.67 8.16
N GLU A 56 10.97 -3.96 7.90
CA GLU A 56 12.01 -2.94 7.73
C GLU A 56 11.77 -2.11 6.47
N ALA A 57 11.44 -2.76 5.37
CA ALA A 57 11.24 -2.07 4.09
C ALA A 57 9.98 -1.20 4.12
N ILE A 58 8.90 -1.69 4.74
CA ILE A 58 7.65 -0.92 4.78
C ILE A 58 7.77 0.32 5.67
N ALA A 59 8.57 0.26 6.71
CA ALA A 59 8.79 1.41 7.58
C ALA A 59 9.47 2.57 6.85
N GLY A 60 10.31 2.28 5.84
CA GLY A 60 11.00 3.29 5.04
C GLY A 60 10.27 3.68 3.76
N LEU A 61 9.12 3.08 3.48
CA LEU A 61 8.39 3.36 2.25
C LEU A 61 7.60 4.67 2.35
N GLU A 62 7.86 5.58 1.41
CA GLU A 62 7.10 6.83 1.31
C GLU A 62 5.88 6.64 0.42
N ILE A 63 4.72 7.05 0.91
CA ILE A 63 3.46 7.00 0.18
C ILE A 63 3.03 8.43 -0.16
N PRO A 64 3.13 8.86 -1.43
CA PRO A 64 2.72 10.22 -1.81
C PRO A 64 1.24 10.47 -1.54
N ASN A 65 0.92 11.65 -1.03
CA ASN A 65 -0.45 12.06 -0.79
C ASN A 65 -1.11 12.51 -2.08
N GLY A 66 -2.36 12.07 -2.29
CA GLY A 66 -3.16 12.54 -3.42
C GLY A 66 -2.71 12.02 -4.78
N VAL A 67 -1.79 11.07 -4.80
CA VAL A 67 -1.34 10.44 -6.05
C VAL A 67 -1.85 9.01 -6.07
N PRO A 68 -2.78 8.67 -6.99
CA PRO A 68 -3.29 7.31 -7.06
C PRO A 68 -2.19 6.31 -7.45
N LEU A 69 -2.16 5.21 -6.75
CA LEU A 69 -1.27 4.09 -7.03
C LEU A 69 -2.11 2.93 -7.55
N ARG A 70 -1.83 2.51 -8.79
CA ARG A 70 -2.53 1.39 -9.40
C ARG A 70 -1.75 0.10 -9.19
N TYR A 71 -2.44 -0.94 -8.76
CA TYR A 71 -1.92 -2.30 -8.73
C TYR A 71 -2.69 -3.17 -9.70
N ASP A 72 -1.98 -3.92 -10.52
CA ASP A 72 -2.55 -4.94 -11.39
C ASP A 72 -2.24 -6.29 -10.77
N LEU A 73 -3.28 -7.10 -10.52
CA LEU A 73 -3.16 -8.37 -9.84
C LEU A 73 -3.52 -9.52 -10.76
N ASP A 74 -2.85 -10.65 -10.60
CA ASP A 74 -3.16 -11.87 -11.34
C ASP A 74 -4.56 -12.36 -10.96
N GLU A 75 -5.36 -12.73 -11.95
CA GLU A 75 -6.76 -13.13 -11.74
C GLU A 75 -6.89 -14.38 -10.88
N ALA A 76 -5.94 -15.31 -10.98
CA ALA A 76 -6.00 -16.57 -10.25
C ALA A 76 -5.38 -16.47 -8.87
N THR A 77 -4.22 -15.84 -8.75
CA THR A 77 -3.43 -15.83 -7.52
C THR A 77 -3.57 -14.56 -6.71
N LEU A 78 -4.02 -13.45 -7.33
CA LEU A 78 -4.06 -12.11 -6.76
C LEU A 78 -2.67 -11.57 -6.39
N GLU A 79 -1.63 -12.15 -6.95
CA GLU A 79 -0.29 -11.62 -6.80
C GLU A 79 -0.09 -10.42 -7.73
N PRO A 80 0.70 -9.41 -7.30
CA PRO A 80 0.93 -8.24 -8.13
C PRO A 80 1.75 -8.59 -9.37
N VAL A 81 1.24 -8.19 -10.53
CA VAL A 81 1.92 -8.36 -11.81
C VAL A 81 2.37 -7.02 -12.39
N GLY A 82 1.93 -5.92 -11.82
CA GLY A 82 2.33 -4.58 -12.22
C GLY A 82 1.83 -3.55 -11.23
N ARG A 83 2.54 -2.42 -11.17
CA ARG A 83 2.14 -1.28 -10.36
C ARG A 83 2.66 0.00 -10.99
N ALA A 84 1.91 1.10 -10.83
CA ALA A 84 2.35 2.40 -11.32
C ALA A 84 1.59 3.51 -10.62
N TYR A 85 2.27 4.63 -10.33
CA TYR A 85 1.59 5.85 -9.94
C TYR A 85 0.95 6.46 -11.19
N LEU A 86 -0.28 6.97 -11.04
CA LEU A 86 -0.98 7.61 -12.15
C LEU A 86 -0.45 9.00 -12.48
N ASP A 87 0.27 9.61 -11.52
CA ASP A 87 1.04 10.84 -11.75
C ASP A 87 2.47 10.63 -11.26
N PRO A 88 3.33 9.99 -12.09
CA PRO A 88 4.69 9.64 -11.66
C PRO A 88 5.55 10.86 -11.28
N ALA A 89 5.41 11.97 -11.98
CA ALA A 89 6.20 13.16 -11.71
C ALA A 89 5.89 13.74 -10.32
N GLU A 90 4.61 13.82 -9.96
CA GLU A 90 4.21 14.29 -8.63
C GLU A 90 4.65 13.32 -7.54
N ALA A 91 4.54 12.01 -7.79
CA ALA A 91 5.00 11.00 -6.84
C ALA A 91 6.50 11.13 -6.58
N GLU A 92 7.31 11.27 -7.62
CA GLU A 92 8.74 11.46 -7.49
C GLU A 92 9.09 12.73 -6.73
N ARG A 93 8.39 13.82 -7.00
CA ARG A 93 8.59 15.08 -6.31
C ARG A 93 8.34 14.96 -4.81
N GLN A 94 7.25 14.33 -4.42
CA GLN A 94 6.90 14.15 -3.01
C GLN A 94 7.89 13.23 -2.29
N ILE A 95 8.30 12.15 -2.93
CA ILE A 95 9.29 11.22 -2.37
C ILE A 95 10.63 11.91 -2.16
N ALA A 96 11.06 12.72 -3.13
CA ALA A 96 12.32 13.47 -3.02
C ALA A 96 12.26 14.47 -1.87
N VAL A 97 11.15 15.20 -1.71
CA VAL A 97 10.98 16.16 -0.62
C VAL A 97 10.98 15.44 0.73
N ALA A 98 10.28 14.32 0.84
CA ALA A 98 10.27 13.53 2.07
C ALA A 98 11.66 13.02 2.41
N GLY A 99 12.44 12.61 1.43
CA GLY A 99 13.81 12.18 1.62
C GLY A 99 14.73 13.28 2.12
N LEU A 100 14.47 14.54 1.73
CA LEU A 100 15.25 15.68 2.20
C LEU A 100 14.88 16.13 3.60
N VAL A 101 13.61 16.03 3.96
CA VAL A 101 13.06 16.59 5.20
C VAL A 101 12.93 15.54 6.29
N GLY A 102 12.62 14.31 5.95
CA GLY A 102 12.32 13.23 6.88
C GLY A 102 13.54 12.48 7.40
N ARG A 103 14.72 12.94 7.10
CA ARG A 103 15.95 12.26 7.48
C ARG A 103 16.78 13.02 8.47
#